data_4bab0161df613f69b857872fe77849ed
#
_entry.id   4bab0161df613f69b857872fe77849ed
#
_cell.length_a   1.000
_cell.length_b   1.000
_cell.length_c   1.000
_cell.angle_alpha   90.00
_cell.angle_beta   90.00
_cell.angle_gamma   90.00
#
_symmetry.space_group_name_H-M   'P 1'
#
loop_
_entity.id
_entity.type
_entity.pdbx_description
1 polymer ?
#
loop_
_entity_poly.entity_id
_entity_poly.type
_entity_poly.pdbx_seq_one_letter_code
_entity_poly.pdbx_strand_id
1 'polypeptide(L)'
;MTTRLPRLLKGTSLSLLLALPPVQALELYADDDTHLNANFLAVYGLFNSRKNYDGTTGGSTWREGFIKYGLSADQRLGELGTVYGTANLVSSATWGDGDAAGISDGSERTTKFDEAFAGWRSGKLIPALGEDGLDLSFGRQVITLGDGFIINDDGLNFGKGPADGELNRGGAYYLAARHAFDKTAVLRLGAKDGLHGSLLWMKSDNRAQANSELAASTLAYSAAPGTLELTYIRGLNVDDRYASEFQKQREGMDIYSLRGAGDAGVENAHFAFEYAWQNKHAGPEKAWYAEAGYTFAEVPWRPDLTYRYSRYSEGWDSMFNGMNRGYGTWFQGEVTGNYSGPFNSNNDVHFVGLKATPVEALTLGVLLFNYKTLHERSTLNLDGRELDLYAEWAVSEHLIISPLLGLYQPRKSSDDGGNQVGGNGTNVYSQLTIAVPF
;
A
#
# COMPACT_ATOMS: atom_id res chain seq x y z
N MET A 1 26.34 27.23 17.16
CA MET A 1 24.90 26.97 17.30
C MET A 1 24.60 25.72 16.48
N THR A 2 24.61 24.57 17.11
CA THR A 2 24.34 23.27 16.48
C THR A 2 22.86 23.01 16.63
N THR A 3 22.11 23.18 15.56
CA THR A 3 20.70 22.80 15.46
C THR A 3 20.61 21.28 15.50
N ARG A 4 20.07 20.75 16.59
CA ARG A 4 19.74 19.33 16.71
C ARG A 4 18.51 19.05 15.83
N LEU A 5 18.68 18.29 14.77
CA LEU A 5 17.57 17.66 14.02
C LEU A 5 16.71 16.81 14.98
N PRO A 6 15.39 16.85 14.88
CA PRO A 6 14.51 16.05 15.72
C PRO A 6 14.68 14.55 15.41
N ARG A 7 14.81 13.77 16.47
CA ARG A 7 14.77 12.30 16.44
C ARG A 7 13.37 11.82 16.04
N LEU A 8 13.14 11.63 14.75
CA LEU A 8 11.91 11.04 14.21
C LEU A 8 12.26 10.15 13.03
N LEU A 9 12.82 8.96 13.30
CA LEU A 9 12.84 7.85 12.35
C LEU A 9 12.92 6.55 13.14
N LYS A 10 11.80 6.18 13.77
CA LYS A 10 11.57 4.80 14.19
C LYS A 10 10.58 4.18 13.21
N GLY A 11 11.14 3.33 12.33
CA GLY A 11 10.47 2.21 11.70
C GLY A 11 9.24 2.51 10.87
N THR A 12 9.41 2.90 9.62
CA THR A 12 8.40 2.71 8.58
C THR A 12 9.04 2.05 7.39
N SER A 13 8.58 0.88 7.08
CA SER A 13 8.90 0.12 5.87
C SER A 13 8.15 0.72 4.68
N LEU A 14 8.86 0.88 3.57
CA LEU A 14 8.42 1.58 2.38
C LEU A 14 7.84 0.62 1.35
N SER A 15 6.57 0.72 1.05
CA SER A 15 6.19 0.81 -0.36
C SER A 15 6.70 2.18 -0.85
N LEU A 16 7.36 2.24 -1.99
CA LEU A 16 8.13 3.39 -2.50
C LEU A 16 7.41 4.75 -2.49
N LEU A 17 6.10 4.78 -2.19
CA LEU A 17 5.23 5.95 -2.14
C LEU A 17 4.64 6.24 -0.76
N LEU A 18 4.72 5.30 0.20
CA LEU A 18 4.05 5.44 1.50
C LEU A 18 4.97 5.81 2.65
N ALA A 19 6.29 5.85 2.43
CA ALA A 19 7.25 6.39 3.40
C ALA A 19 8.06 7.55 2.85
N LEU A 20 7.52 8.28 1.89
CA LEU A 20 7.95 9.66 1.79
C LEU A 20 7.76 10.26 3.19
N PRO A 21 8.76 10.98 3.75
CA PRO A 21 8.53 11.75 4.96
C PRO A 21 7.24 12.53 4.75
N PRO A 22 6.43 12.77 5.79
CA PRO A 22 5.21 13.54 5.62
C PRO A 22 5.57 14.71 4.73
N VAL A 23 4.91 14.80 3.56
CA VAL A 23 5.15 15.85 2.57
C VAL A 23 5.28 17.12 3.40
N GLN A 24 6.46 17.74 3.40
CA GLN A 24 6.61 19.01 4.07
C GLN A 24 5.82 19.98 3.21
N ALA A 25 4.55 20.11 3.54
CA ALA A 25 3.69 21.03 2.87
C ALA A 25 4.28 22.44 3.00
N LEU A 26 4.37 23.16 1.91
CA LEU A 26 4.84 24.55 1.96
C LEU A 26 3.83 25.37 2.78
N GLU A 27 4.26 25.82 3.94
CA GLU A 27 3.44 26.67 4.79
C GLU A 27 3.17 28.00 4.07
N LEU A 28 1.91 28.26 3.77
CA LEU A 28 1.45 29.49 3.15
C LEU A 28 1.04 30.52 4.21
N TYR A 29 0.49 30.04 5.31
CA TYR A 29 0.09 30.85 6.45
C TYR A 29 0.08 30.00 7.73
N ALA A 30 0.60 30.56 8.82
CA ALA A 30 0.49 29.99 10.15
C ALA A 30 0.36 31.10 11.20
N ASP A 31 -0.56 30.89 12.13
CA ASP A 31 -0.63 31.57 13.41
C ASP A 31 -0.92 30.55 14.53
N ASP A 32 -1.22 31.01 15.75
CA ASP A 32 -1.45 30.11 16.91
C ASP A 32 -2.65 29.16 16.73
N ASP A 33 -3.60 29.48 15.85
CA ASP A 33 -4.85 28.77 15.69
C ASP A 33 -5.09 28.26 14.25
N THR A 34 -4.38 28.79 13.25
CA THR A 34 -4.66 28.50 11.84
C THR A 34 -3.39 28.10 11.10
N HIS A 35 -3.42 26.98 10.40
CA HIS A 35 -2.38 26.57 9.45
C HIS A 35 -2.98 26.36 8.07
N LEU A 36 -2.34 26.92 7.04
CA LEU A 36 -2.67 26.70 5.64
C LEU A 36 -1.41 26.31 4.90
N ASN A 37 -1.45 25.16 4.24
CA ASN A 37 -0.30 24.59 3.54
C ASN A 37 -0.63 24.31 2.08
N ALA A 38 0.35 24.50 1.20
CA ALA A 38 0.35 23.97 -0.15
C ALA A 38 1.03 22.60 -0.17
N ASN A 39 0.35 21.61 -0.72
CA ASN A 39 0.85 20.25 -0.86
C ASN A 39 1.41 20.06 -2.27
N PHE A 40 2.58 19.44 -2.40
CA PHE A 40 3.15 19.10 -3.69
C PHE A 40 3.96 17.81 -3.61
N LEU A 41 3.72 16.87 -4.53
CA LEU A 41 4.51 15.67 -4.71
C LEU A 41 4.59 15.35 -6.20
N ALA A 42 5.78 15.28 -6.75
CA ALA A 42 5.99 14.76 -8.10
C ALA A 42 6.76 13.45 -8.02
N VAL A 43 6.32 12.45 -8.78
CA VAL A 43 7.01 11.16 -8.89
C VAL A 43 7.12 10.79 -10.37
N TYR A 44 8.29 10.29 -10.76
CA TYR A 44 8.57 9.81 -12.09
C TYR A 44 9.34 8.50 -12.03
N GLY A 45 8.92 7.52 -12.83
CA GLY A 45 9.50 6.19 -12.88
C GLY A 45 9.88 5.78 -14.31
N LEU A 46 11.02 5.13 -14.42
CA LEU A 46 11.51 4.43 -15.62
C LEU A 46 11.51 2.94 -15.33
N PHE A 47 10.89 2.16 -16.19
CA PHE A 47 10.65 0.74 -15.99
C PHE A 47 11.04 -0.06 -17.23
N ASN A 48 11.61 -1.24 -16.99
CA ASN A 48 11.88 -2.22 -18.04
C ASN A 48 11.66 -3.63 -17.49
N SER A 49 10.90 -4.45 -18.23
CA SER A 49 10.79 -5.88 -18.00
C SER A 49 11.20 -6.63 -19.27
N ARG A 50 12.08 -7.62 -19.13
CA ARG A 50 12.53 -8.43 -20.29
C ARG A 50 11.48 -9.41 -20.78
N LYS A 51 10.43 -9.68 -19.98
CA LYS A 51 9.32 -10.55 -20.36
C LYS A 51 8.00 -9.93 -19.96
N ASN A 52 7.01 -10.10 -20.82
CA ASN A 52 5.65 -9.67 -20.58
C ASN A 52 4.81 -10.74 -19.87
N TYR A 53 3.73 -10.31 -19.24
CA TYR A 53 2.76 -11.15 -18.56
C TYR A 53 1.33 -10.98 -19.10
N ASP A 54 1.15 -10.15 -20.12
CA ASP A 54 -0.11 -9.88 -20.82
C ASP A 54 -0.49 -10.93 -21.89
N GLY A 55 0.26 -12.02 -21.98
CA GLY A 55 0.08 -13.05 -23.00
C GLY A 55 0.90 -12.81 -24.28
N THR A 56 1.60 -11.69 -24.40
CA THR A 56 2.51 -11.41 -25.53
C THR A 56 3.94 -11.86 -25.20
N THR A 57 4.70 -12.22 -26.25
CA THR A 57 6.13 -12.53 -26.12
C THR A 57 6.96 -11.25 -26.20
N GLY A 58 8.13 -11.24 -25.57
CA GLY A 58 9.01 -10.09 -25.53
C GLY A 58 9.00 -9.39 -24.18
N GLY A 59 9.38 -8.13 -24.15
CA GLY A 59 9.43 -7.30 -22.97
C GLY A 59 8.90 -5.91 -23.24
N SER A 60 8.70 -5.13 -22.18
CA SER A 60 8.16 -3.77 -22.24
C SER A 60 9.13 -2.79 -21.61
N THR A 61 9.19 -1.59 -22.19
CA THR A 61 9.88 -0.42 -21.62
C THR A 61 8.88 0.73 -21.54
N TRP A 62 8.64 1.19 -20.33
CA TRP A 62 7.66 2.25 -20.11
C TRP A 62 8.12 3.26 -19.05
N ARG A 63 7.37 4.31 -18.97
CA ARG A 63 7.55 5.37 -17.98
C ARG A 63 6.21 5.70 -17.38
N GLU A 64 6.21 5.97 -16.10
CA GLU A 64 5.06 6.47 -15.39
C GLU A 64 5.43 7.76 -14.67
N GLY A 65 4.44 8.59 -14.42
CA GLY A 65 4.65 9.76 -13.62
C GLY A 65 3.35 10.35 -13.13
N PHE A 66 3.43 11.01 -12.00
CA PHE A 66 2.32 11.83 -11.52
C PHE A 66 2.83 13.06 -10.78
N ILE A 67 1.95 14.05 -10.70
CA ILE A 67 2.08 15.22 -9.86
C ILE A 67 0.81 15.33 -9.03
N LYS A 68 0.95 15.30 -7.70
CA LYS A 68 -0.12 15.59 -6.73
C LYS A 68 0.10 17.01 -6.22
N TYR A 69 -0.95 17.82 -6.21
CA TYR A 69 -0.89 19.19 -5.77
C TYR A 69 -2.22 19.67 -5.20
N GLY A 70 -2.17 20.53 -4.20
CA GLY A 70 -3.38 21.00 -3.54
C GLY A 70 -3.10 21.82 -2.29
N LEU A 71 -4.08 21.83 -1.41
CA LEU A 71 -4.04 22.59 -0.16
C LEU A 71 -4.50 21.69 1.00
N SER A 72 -3.94 21.93 2.17
CA SER A 72 -4.46 21.44 3.44
C SER A 72 -4.53 22.59 4.46
N ALA A 73 -5.54 22.55 5.31
CA ALA A 73 -5.71 23.55 6.35
C ALA A 73 -6.24 22.92 7.62
N ASP A 74 -5.88 23.53 8.75
CA ASP A 74 -6.52 23.30 10.04
C ASP A 74 -6.76 24.63 10.76
N GLN A 75 -7.87 24.67 11.52
CA GLN A 75 -8.28 25.81 12.29
C GLN A 75 -8.70 25.36 13.68
N ARG A 76 -7.99 25.81 14.71
CA ARG A 76 -8.39 25.63 16.11
C ARG A 76 -9.58 26.55 16.45
N LEU A 77 -10.60 25.97 17.07
CA LEU A 77 -11.80 26.69 17.51
C LEU A 77 -11.81 26.85 19.04
N GLY A 78 -10.65 27.12 19.62
CA GLY A 78 -10.49 27.20 21.07
C GLY A 78 -10.80 25.88 21.76
N GLU A 79 -11.70 25.87 22.76
CA GLU A 79 -12.11 24.66 23.46
C GLU A 79 -12.97 23.70 22.61
N LEU A 80 -13.52 24.17 21.51
CA LEU A 80 -14.37 23.35 20.63
C LEU A 80 -13.56 22.42 19.71
N GLY A 81 -12.23 22.38 19.88
CA GLY A 81 -11.36 21.50 19.10
C GLY A 81 -10.88 22.12 17.79
N THR A 82 -10.59 21.29 16.77
CA THR A 82 -9.97 21.71 15.54
C THR A 82 -10.76 21.19 14.33
N VAL A 83 -11.13 22.06 13.41
CA VAL A 83 -11.59 21.68 12.08
C VAL A 83 -10.39 21.58 11.13
N TYR A 84 -10.41 20.63 10.22
CA TYR A 84 -9.33 20.42 9.26
C TYR A 84 -9.85 19.94 7.92
N GLY A 85 -9.02 20.03 6.88
CA GLY A 85 -9.39 19.53 5.58
C GLY A 85 -8.24 19.55 4.58
N THR A 86 -8.42 18.79 3.51
CA THR A 86 -7.45 18.66 2.42
C THR A 86 -8.19 18.59 1.10
N ALA A 87 -7.62 19.22 0.06
CA ALA A 87 -8.08 19.10 -1.31
C ALA A 87 -6.87 18.98 -2.24
N ASN A 88 -6.64 17.78 -2.78
CA ASN A 88 -5.51 17.48 -3.67
C ASN A 88 -6.01 16.94 -5.02
N LEU A 89 -5.47 17.49 -6.08
CA LEU A 89 -5.56 16.97 -7.44
C LEU A 89 -4.35 16.08 -7.72
N VAL A 90 -4.52 15.08 -8.56
CA VAL A 90 -3.43 14.29 -9.14
C VAL A 90 -3.53 14.29 -10.65
N SER A 91 -2.41 14.62 -11.30
CA SER A 91 -2.22 14.46 -12.75
C SER A 91 -1.28 13.29 -12.97
N SER A 92 -1.73 12.25 -13.68
CA SER A 92 -0.95 11.04 -13.93
C SER A 92 -0.84 10.73 -15.41
N ALA A 93 0.24 10.01 -15.77
CA ALA A 93 0.50 9.59 -17.14
C ALA A 93 1.35 8.32 -17.20
N THR A 94 1.12 7.50 -18.25
CA THR A 94 1.97 6.39 -18.67
C THR A 94 2.45 6.64 -20.10
N TRP A 95 3.72 6.29 -20.40
CA TRP A 95 4.35 6.46 -21.73
C TRP A 95 5.15 5.23 -22.11
N GLY A 96 5.38 5.02 -23.40
CA GLY A 96 6.16 3.92 -23.96
C GLY A 96 5.27 2.76 -24.37
N ASP A 97 5.72 1.54 -24.12
CA ASP A 97 5.03 0.32 -24.56
C ASP A 97 3.78 -0.02 -23.69
N GLY A 98 3.56 0.71 -22.59
CA GLY A 98 2.69 0.26 -21.52
C GLY A 98 3.43 -0.69 -20.58
N ASP A 99 2.79 -1.09 -19.46
CA ASP A 99 3.43 -1.98 -18.50
C ASP A 99 3.44 -3.45 -18.99
N ALA A 100 4.32 -4.26 -18.38
CA ALA A 100 4.55 -5.64 -18.78
C ALA A 100 3.35 -6.59 -18.55
N ALA A 101 2.37 -6.19 -17.73
CA ALA A 101 1.13 -6.95 -17.51
C ALA A 101 -0.02 -6.51 -18.43
N GLY A 102 0.21 -5.50 -19.29
CA GLY A 102 -0.80 -4.97 -20.20
C GLY A 102 -1.92 -4.20 -19.50
N ILE A 103 -1.69 -3.73 -18.28
CA ILE A 103 -2.65 -2.93 -17.50
C ILE A 103 -2.78 -1.52 -18.08
N SER A 104 -1.69 -0.98 -18.64
CA SER A 104 -1.65 0.30 -19.34
C SER A 104 -1.15 0.14 -20.78
N ASP A 105 -1.51 1.06 -21.68
CA ASP A 105 -1.10 1.06 -23.10
C ASP A 105 -0.07 2.14 -23.46
N GLY A 106 0.37 2.94 -22.49
CA GLY A 106 1.34 4.03 -22.70
C GLY A 106 0.74 5.34 -23.18
N SER A 107 -0.58 5.44 -23.33
CA SER A 107 -1.26 6.65 -23.77
C SER A 107 -2.10 7.34 -22.69
N GLU A 108 -2.08 6.83 -21.48
CA GLU A 108 -2.87 7.35 -20.37
C GLU A 108 -2.42 8.75 -19.98
N ARG A 109 -3.40 9.64 -19.84
CA ARG A 109 -3.26 11.02 -19.34
C ARG A 109 -4.53 11.40 -18.62
N THR A 110 -4.44 11.79 -17.35
CA THR A 110 -5.61 12.21 -16.60
C THR A 110 -5.26 13.20 -15.50
N THR A 111 -6.24 14.00 -15.13
CA THR A 111 -6.21 14.84 -13.92
C THR A 111 -7.51 14.64 -13.18
N LYS A 112 -7.45 14.25 -11.93
CA LYS A 112 -8.60 13.95 -11.07
C LYS A 112 -8.32 14.42 -9.65
N PHE A 113 -9.38 14.56 -8.85
CA PHE A 113 -9.22 14.63 -7.41
C PHE A 113 -8.69 13.30 -6.90
N ASP A 114 -7.67 13.37 -6.03
CA ASP A 114 -7.26 12.25 -5.22
C ASP A 114 -7.88 12.37 -3.84
N GLU A 115 -7.63 13.46 -3.13
CA GLU A 115 -8.22 13.72 -1.82
C GLU A 115 -9.08 14.97 -1.84
N ALA A 116 -10.21 14.93 -1.16
CA ALA A 116 -11.10 16.07 -0.93
C ALA A 116 -11.98 15.76 0.28
N PHE A 117 -11.52 16.09 1.48
CA PHE A 117 -12.23 15.79 2.71
C PHE A 117 -12.11 16.90 3.75
N ALA A 118 -13.03 16.87 4.70
CA ALA A 118 -12.98 17.71 5.88
C ALA A 118 -13.28 16.89 7.13
N GLY A 119 -12.80 17.35 8.27
CA GLY A 119 -12.97 16.70 9.55
C GLY A 119 -12.96 17.68 10.71
N TRP A 120 -13.24 17.13 11.88
CA TRP A 120 -13.22 17.82 13.15
C TRP A 120 -12.69 16.90 14.25
N ARG A 121 -11.78 17.42 15.07
CA ARG A 121 -11.23 16.77 16.26
C ARG A 121 -11.67 17.49 17.51
N SER A 122 -11.96 16.73 18.55
CA SER A 122 -12.56 17.26 19.77
C SER A 122 -11.64 18.09 20.68
N GLY A 123 -10.32 18.13 20.40
CA GLY A 123 -9.39 18.76 21.35
C GLY A 123 -9.55 18.15 22.74
N LYS A 124 -9.75 18.99 23.73
CA LYS A 124 -9.99 18.60 25.14
C LYS A 124 -11.46 18.58 25.54
N LEU A 125 -12.38 18.70 24.59
CA LEU A 125 -13.82 18.79 24.85
C LEU A 125 -14.39 17.56 25.56
N ILE A 126 -13.81 16.38 25.33
CA ILE A 126 -14.25 15.10 25.90
C ILE A 126 -13.08 14.47 26.68
N PRO A 127 -12.82 14.92 27.94
CA PRO A 127 -11.64 14.48 28.70
C PRO A 127 -11.56 12.94 28.88
N ALA A 128 -12.71 12.25 28.93
CA ALA A 128 -12.77 10.80 29.09
C ALA A 128 -12.18 10.02 27.92
N LEU A 129 -12.08 10.61 26.73
CA LEU A 129 -11.51 10.01 25.53
C LEU A 129 -10.05 10.46 25.29
N GLY A 130 -9.52 11.39 26.10
CA GLY A 130 -8.22 12.02 25.87
C GLY A 130 -8.29 13.22 24.92
N GLU A 131 -7.15 13.87 24.69
CA GLU A 131 -7.04 14.95 23.73
C GLU A 131 -7.21 14.40 22.31
N ASP A 132 -8.04 15.07 21.49
CA ASP A 132 -8.46 14.61 20.16
C ASP A 132 -9.07 13.21 20.15
N GLY A 133 -9.56 12.73 21.29
CA GLY A 133 -10.11 11.40 21.43
C GLY A 133 -11.45 11.14 20.71
N LEU A 134 -12.00 12.16 20.04
CA LEU A 134 -13.06 12.03 19.04
C LEU A 134 -12.63 12.75 17.79
N ASP A 135 -12.54 12.02 16.66
CA ASP A 135 -12.19 12.54 15.34
C ASP A 135 -13.23 12.06 14.31
N LEU A 136 -13.85 13.01 13.65
CA LEU A 136 -14.86 12.79 12.59
C LEU A 136 -14.34 13.35 11.29
N SER A 137 -14.40 12.56 10.19
CA SER A 137 -14.06 13.07 8.86
C SER A 137 -14.95 12.48 7.78
N PHE A 138 -15.17 13.26 6.72
CA PHE A 138 -16.04 12.91 5.58
C PHE A 138 -15.42 13.39 4.29
N GLY A 139 -15.58 12.60 3.23
CA GLY A 139 -15.17 12.98 1.88
C GLY A 139 -14.31 11.93 1.21
N ARG A 140 -13.51 12.36 0.24
CA ARG A 140 -12.57 11.52 -0.50
C ARG A 140 -11.23 11.49 0.26
N GLN A 141 -10.89 10.35 0.86
CA GLN A 141 -9.67 10.22 1.66
C GLN A 141 -9.07 8.82 1.58
N VAL A 142 -7.77 8.74 1.83
CA VAL A 142 -7.04 7.48 1.92
C VAL A 142 -7.40 6.79 3.24
N ILE A 143 -7.76 5.51 3.16
CA ILE A 143 -8.09 4.68 4.32
C ILE A 143 -7.15 3.47 4.33
N THR A 144 -6.43 3.31 5.42
CA THR A 144 -5.61 2.12 5.69
C THR A 144 -6.04 1.50 7.02
N LEU A 145 -6.25 0.19 7.05
CA LEU A 145 -6.53 -0.59 8.26
C LEU A 145 -5.32 -1.45 8.60
N GLY A 146 -4.84 -1.32 9.84
CA GLY A 146 -3.66 -2.04 10.30
C GLY A 146 -2.43 -1.81 9.41
N ASP A 147 -1.84 -2.88 8.91
CA ASP A 147 -0.68 -2.86 8.00
C ASP A 147 -1.08 -2.90 6.51
N GLY A 148 -2.35 -2.67 6.20
CA GLY A 148 -2.84 -2.73 4.83
C GLY A 148 -3.01 -4.13 4.29
N PHE A 149 -3.06 -5.15 5.13
CA PHE A 149 -3.20 -6.55 4.71
C PHE A 149 -4.53 -6.84 4.02
N ILE A 150 -5.61 -6.15 4.40
CA ILE A 150 -6.94 -6.25 3.78
C ILE A 150 -7.30 -4.94 3.07
N ILE A 151 -7.17 -3.81 3.75
CA ILE A 151 -7.45 -2.48 3.23
C ILE A 151 -6.22 -1.60 3.43
N ASN A 152 -5.55 -1.25 2.35
CA ASN A 152 -4.45 -0.29 2.36
C ASN A 152 -4.88 1.07 1.82
N ASP A 153 -5.49 1.07 0.66
CA ASP A 153 -6.04 2.24 -0.02
C ASP A 153 -6.80 1.78 -1.29
N ASP A 154 -7.29 2.69 -2.10
CA ASP A 154 -7.92 2.42 -3.39
C ASP A 154 -6.93 2.63 -4.56
N GLY A 155 -5.72 2.10 -4.42
CA GLY A 155 -4.56 2.38 -5.28
C GLY A 155 -4.44 1.59 -6.58
N LEU A 156 -5.38 0.70 -6.94
CA LEU A 156 -5.33 -0.08 -8.17
C LEU A 156 -5.65 0.79 -9.40
N ASN A 157 -4.62 1.39 -10.02
CA ASN A 157 -4.75 2.38 -11.09
C ASN A 157 -4.62 1.75 -12.49
N PHE A 158 -5.63 0.98 -12.94
CA PHE A 158 -5.66 0.45 -14.30
C PHE A 158 -5.66 1.58 -15.34
N GLY A 159 -5.06 1.29 -16.49
CA GLY A 159 -5.01 2.13 -17.66
C GLY A 159 -5.98 1.66 -18.75
N LYS A 160 -5.65 1.95 -20.01
CA LYS A 160 -6.49 1.64 -21.18
C LYS A 160 -6.32 0.21 -21.68
N GLY A 161 -5.29 -0.52 -21.21
CA GLY A 161 -5.06 -1.90 -21.63
C GLY A 161 -6.25 -2.83 -21.33
N PRO A 162 -6.76 -2.95 -20.10
CA PRO A 162 -7.87 -3.84 -19.78
C PRO A 162 -9.21 -3.33 -20.33
N ALA A 163 -10.01 -4.26 -20.87
CA ALA A 163 -11.40 -4.04 -21.31
C ALA A 163 -11.55 -2.77 -22.18
N ASP A 164 -10.67 -2.58 -23.17
CA ASP A 164 -10.65 -1.41 -24.07
C ASP A 164 -10.71 -0.06 -23.33
N GLY A 165 -10.10 -0.01 -22.16
CA GLY A 165 -10.06 1.17 -21.31
C GLY A 165 -11.28 1.40 -20.43
N GLU A 166 -12.25 0.50 -20.39
CA GLU A 166 -13.43 0.65 -19.53
C GLU A 166 -13.08 0.70 -18.05
N LEU A 167 -12.01 -0.01 -17.64
CA LEU A 167 -11.50 -0.02 -16.27
C LEU A 167 -10.46 1.08 -15.99
N ASN A 168 -10.25 1.98 -16.94
CA ASN A 168 -9.21 3.01 -16.88
C ASN A 168 -9.45 4.00 -15.72
N ARG A 169 -8.51 4.03 -14.78
CA ARG A 169 -8.44 4.98 -13.67
C ARG A 169 -7.36 6.04 -13.86
N GLY A 170 -6.67 6.04 -15.01
CA GLY A 170 -5.66 7.04 -15.37
C GLY A 170 -4.26 6.51 -15.60
N GLY A 171 -4.04 5.21 -15.50
CA GLY A 171 -2.70 4.62 -15.63
C GLY A 171 -1.78 5.01 -14.47
N ALA A 172 -0.48 5.01 -14.73
CA ALA A 172 0.56 5.04 -13.70
C ALA A 172 0.30 3.94 -12.66
N TYR A 173 0.13 2.73 -13.16
CA TYR A 173 -0.30 1.56 -12.39
C TYR A 173 0.71 1.22 -11.29
N TYR A 174 1.99 1.19 -11.63
CA TYR A 174 3.05 0.85 -10.68
C TYR A 174 3.21 1.94 -9.61
N LEU A 175 3.16 3.21 -10.01
CA LEU A 175 3.29 4.34 -9.07
C LEU A 175 2.00 4.61 -8.29
N ALA A 176 0.88 4.01 -8.65
CA ALA A 176 -0.42 4.14 -8.00
C ALA A 176 -0.77 5.59 -7.65
N ALA A 177 -0.93 6.40 -8.68
CA ALA A 177 -1.09 7.85 -8.51
C ALA A 177 -2.30 8.28 -7.66
N ARG A 178 -3.39 7.47 -7.67
CA ARG A 178 -4.63 7.74 -6.90
C ARG A 178 -4.83 6.66 -5.85
N HIS A 179 -5.05 7.09 -4.61
CA HIS A 179 -5.17 6.22 -3.45
C HIS A 179 -6.47 6.38 -2.66
N ALA A 180 -7.16 7.51 -2.81
CA ALA A 180 -8.32 7.79 -1.97
C ALA A 180 -9.58 7.04 -2.43
N PHE A 181 -10.35 6.52 -1.47
CA PHE A 181 -11.73 6.11 -1.68
C PHE A 181 -12.59 7.32 -2.03
N ASP A 182 -13.55 7.15 -2.94
CA ASP A 182 -14.41 8.24 -3.46
C ASP A 182 -15.21 8.93 -2.37
N LYS A 183 -15.81 8.12 -1.48
CA LYS A 183 -16.64 8.61 -0.39
C LYS A 183 -16.34 7.83 0.86
N THR A 184 -16.11 8.57 1.94
CA THR A 184 -15.88 7.97 3.25
C THR A 184 -16.62 8.74 4.32
N ALA A 185 -16.96 8.03 5.39
CA ALA A 185 -17.32 8.58 6.68
C ALA A 185 -16.51 7.84 7.74
N VAL A 186 -15.74 8.55 8.53
CA VAL A 186 -14.82 7.98 9.51
C VAL A 186 -15.07 8.60 10.87
N LEU A 187 -15.26 7.75 11.86
CA LEU A 187 -15.29 8.10 13.29
C LEU A 187 -14.15 7.38 13.97
N ARG A 188 -13.25 8.10 14.63
CA ARG A 188 -12.21 7.52 15.49
C ARG A 188 -12.49 7.91 16.94
N LEU A 189 -12.28 6.97 17.83
CA LEU A 189 -12.57 7.08 19.28
C LEU A 189 -11.35 6.61 20.08
N GLY A 190 -11.01 7.36 21.10
CA GLY A 190 -9.90 7.08 22.01
C GLY A 190 -8.59 7.71 21.59
N ALA A 191 -7.64 7.81 22.52
CA ALA A 191 -6.29 8.28 22.27
C ALA A 191 -5.45 7.20 21.56
N LYS A 192 -4.28 7.58 21.03
CA LYS A 192 -3.35 6.65 20.38
C LYS A 192 -2.85 5.53 21.29
N ASP A 193 -2.72 5.82 22.58
CA ASP A 193 -2.30 4.86 23.61
C ASP A 193 -3.53 4.37 24.39
N GLY A 194 -3.49 3.10 24.82
CA GLY A 194 -4.61 2.44 25.47
C GLY A 194 -5.65 1.92 24.48
N LEU A 195 -6.90 1.89 24.94
CA LEU A 195 -8.02 1.39 24.16
C LEU A 195 -8.53 2.47 23.18
N HIS A 196 -8.58 2.15 21.91
CA HIS A 196 -9.11 3.01 20.86
C HIS A 196 -9.76 2.18 19.74
N GLY A 197 -10.48 2.85 18.86
CA GLY A 197 -11.12 2.15 17.75
C GLY A 197 -11.72 3.10 16.73
N SER A 198 -12.29 2.53 15.67
CA SER A 198 -12.90 3.31 14.60
C SER A 198 -14.15 2.65 14.02
N LEU A 199 -15.05 3.48 13.50
CA LEU A 199 -16.13 3.07 12.62
C LEU A 199 -15.96 3.78 11.29
N LEU A 200 -16.04 3.02 10.20
CA LEU A 200 -15.77 3.51 8.86
C LEU A 200 -16.86 3.04 7.91
N TRP A 201 -17.22 3.92 7.01
CA TRP A 201 -17.91 3.59 5.79
C TRP A 201 -17.08 4.13 4.62
N MET A 202 -16.90 3.33 3.56
CA MET A 202 -16.10 3.69 2.41
C MET A 202 -16.70 3.15 1.12
N LYS A 203 -16.59 3.94 0.05
CA LYS A 203 -17.03 3.58 -1.29
C LYS A 203 -15.92 3.90 -2.29
N SER A 204 -15.57 2.92 -3.11
CA SER A 204 -14.62 3.06 -4.21
C SER A 204 -15.30 3.65 -5.46
N ASP A 205 -14.58 4.46 -6.26
CA ASP A 205 -14.94 4.81 -7.64
C ASP A 205 -14.15 3.98 -8.67
N ASN A 206 -13.42 2.98 -8.19
CA ASN A 206 -12.56 2.15 -8.99
C ASN A 206 -13.34 0.99 -9.63
N ARG A 207 -13.56 1.08 -10.93
CA ARG A 207 -14.28 0.03 -11.67
C ARG A 207 -13.56 -1.32 -11.63
N ALA A 208 -12.21 -1.32 -11.56
CA ALA A 208 -11.43 -2.54 -11.39
C ALA A 208 -11.64 -3.20 -10.01
N GLN A 209 -12.12 -2.44 -9.03
CA GLN A 209 -12.58 -2.90 -7.71
C GLN A 209 -14.12 -3.03 -7.64
N ALA A 210 -14.80 -3.03 -8.81
CA ALA A 210 -16.26 -3.11 -8.93
C ALA A 210 -16.99 -2.01 -8.12
N ASN A 211 -16.40 -0.81 -7.98
CA ASN A 211 -16.95 0.29 -7.18
C ASN A 211 -17.43 -0.17 -5.79
N SER A 212 -16.73 -1.09 -5.16
CA SER A 212 -17.14 -1.74 -3.91
C SER A 212 -17.44 -0.74 -2.80
N GLU A 213 -18.47 -1.04 -2.02
CA GLU A 213 -18.90 -0.27 -0.85
C GLU A 213 -18.78 -1.14 0.40
N LEU A 214 -18.14 -0.62 1.45
CA LEU A 214 -17.75 -1.36 2.64
C LEU A 214 -18.08 -0.57 3.91
N ALA A 215 -18.44 -1.28 4.97
CA ALA A 215 -18.39 -0.76 6.34
C ALA A 215 -17.31 -1.52 7.12
N ALA A 216 -16.61 -0.83 8.02
CA ALA A 216 -15.61 -1.44 8.87
C ALA A 216 -15.67 -0.90 10.30
N SER A 217 -15.21 -1.72 11.24
CA SER A 217 -14.96 -1.31 12.62
C SER A 217 -13.64 -1.90 13.10
N THR A 218 -12.90 -1.13 13.89
CA THR A 218 -11.67 -1.59 14.55
C THR A 218 -11.77 -1.37 16.04
N LEU A 219 -11.09 -2.24 16.81
CA LEU A 219 -10.89 -2.09 18.24
C LEU A 219 -9.45 -2.49 18.55
N ALA A 220 -8.65 -1.55 19.03
CA ALA A 220 -7.25 -1.73 19.29
C ALA A 220 -6.87 -1.37 20.72
N TYR A 221 -5.84 -2.03 21.23
CA TYR A 221 -5.15 -1.66 22.45
C TYR A 221 -3.66 -1.50 22.16
N SER A 222 -3.15 -0.29 22.38
CA SER A 222 -1.74 0.06 22.17
C SER A 222 -1.04 0.32 23.50
N ALA A 223 0.12 -0.30 23.67
CA ALA A 223 1.01 -0.12 24.82
C ALA A 223 2.47 -0.16 24.36
N ALA A 224 3.43 0.10 25.25
CA ALA A 224 4.86 0.13 24.92
C ALA A 224 5.37 -1.10 24.15
N PRO A 225 5.00 -2.38 24.48
CA PRO A 225 5.49 -3.54 23.75
C PRO A 225 4.80 -3.78 22.40
N GLY A 226 3.71 -3.04 22.07
CA GLY A 226 3.03 -3.16 20.80
C GLY A 226 1.53 -2.91 20.85
N THR A 227 0.88 -3.19 19.71
CA THR A 227 -0.56 -3.02 19.50
C THR A 227 -1.20 -4.37 19.17
N LEU A 228 -2.37 -4.63 19.73
CA LEU A 228 -3.30 -5.68 19.30
C LEU A 228 -4.55 -5.02 18.75
N GLU A 229 -5.06 -5.50 17.61
CA GLU A 229 -6.23 -4.94 16.95
C GLU A 229 -7.15 -6.04 16.43
N LEU A 230 -8.45 -5.85 16.65
CA LEU A 230 -9.54 -6.61 16.04
C LEU A 230 -10.18 -5.74 14.97
N THR A 231 -10.40 -6.30 13.78
CA THR A 231 -11.08 -5.63 12.68
C THR A 231 -12.25 -6.47 12.21
N TYR A 232 -13.38 -5.82 11.97
CA TYR A 232 -14.54 -6.38 11.28
C TYR A 232 -14.85 -5.52 10.05
N ILE A 233 -15.05 -6.17 8.89
CA ILE A 233 -15.45 -5.51 7.65
C ILE A 233 -16.67 -6.22 7.08
N ARG A 234 -17.65 -5.44 6.63
CA ARG A 234 -18.84 -5.91 5.91
C ARG A 234 -18.84 -5.36 4.49
N GLY A 235 -18.91 -6.23 3.50
CA GLY A 235 -19.21 -5.85 2.12
C GLY A 235 -20.70 -5.48 2.00
N LEU A 236 -20.96 -4.24 1.57
CA LEU A 236 -22.32 -3.71 1.48
C LEU A 236 -22.89 -3.82 0.07
N ASN A 237 -22.06 -3.50 -0.95
CA ASN A 237 -22.49 -3.46 -2.33
C ASN A 237 -21.31 -3.54 -3.30
N VAL A 238 -21.56 -4.01 -4.51
CA VAL A 238 -20.69 -3.91 -5.69
C VAL A 238 -21.50 -3.45 -6.89
N ASP A 239 -20.84 -2.86 -7.88
CA ASP A 239 -21.47 -2.47 -9.14
C ASP A 239 -21.45 -3.66 -10.12
N ASP A 240 -22.58 -4.32 -10.32
CA ASP A 240 -22.73 -5.51 -11.16
C ASP A 240 -22.21 -5.33 -12.60
N ARG A 241 -22.15 -4.09 -13.11
CA ARG A 241 -21.63 -3.79 -14.45
C ARG A 241 -20.14 -4.05 -14.59
N TYR A 242 -19.40 -3.96 -13.48
CA TYR A 242 -17.94 -4.10 -13.44
C TYR A 242 -17.49 -5.30 -12.61
N ALA A 243 -18.39 -5.89 -11.83
CA ALA A 243 -18.08 -6.99 -10.94
C ALA A 243 -17.93 -8.31 -11.70
N SER A 244 -16.78 -8.95 -11.58
CA SER A 244 -16.63 -10.36 -11.90
C SER A 244 -17.45 -11.23 -10.93
N GLU A 245 -17.75 -12.48 -11.29
CA GLU A 245 -18.43 -13.43 -10.40
C GLU A 245 -17.70 -13.61 -9.06
N PHE A 246 -16.38 -13.44 -9.06
CA PHE A 246 -15.57 -13.45 -7.85
C PHE A 246 -15.83 -12.21 -6.97
N GLN A 247 -15.89 -11.02 -7.58
CA GLN A 247 -16.11 -9.76 -6.86
C GLN A 247 -17.55 -9.58 -6.39
N LYS A 248 -18.54 -10.17 -7.06
CA LYS A 248 -19.94 -10.20 -6.59
C LYS A 248 -20.07 -10.85 -5.22
N GLN A 249 -19.16 -11.72 -4.84
CA GLN A 249 -19.12 -12.34 -3.51
C GLN A 249 -18.77 -11.37 -2.39
N ARG A 250 -18.29 -10.16 -2.72
CA ARG A 250 -18.05 -9.09 -1.74
C ARG A 250 -19.36 -8.58 -1.13
N GLU A 251 -20.44 -8.58 -1.90
CA GLU A 251 -21.76 -8.22 -1.35
C GLU A 251 -22.19 -9.26 -0.31
N GLY A 252 -22.45 -8.79 0.89
CA GLY A 252 -22.78 -9.65 2.01
C GLY A 252 -21.63 -10.41 2.65
N MET A 253 -20.38 -10.24 2.20
CA MET A 253 -19.20 -10.85 2.81
C MET A 253 -18.87 -10.23 4.16
N ASP A 254 -18.58 -11.07 5.15
CA ASP A 254 -18.04 -10.67 6.44
C ASP A 254 -16.56 -11.03 6.53
N ILE A 255 -15.74 -10.08 6.98
CA ILE A 255 -14.30 -10.31 7.21
C ILE A 255 -14.00 -9.99 8.66
N TYR A 256 -13.29 -10.90 9.31
CA TYR A 256 -12.77 -10.75 10.68
C TYR A 256 -11.27 -10.83 10.63
N SER A 257 -10.56 -9.95 11.34
CA SER A 257 -9.10 -9.98 11.45
C SER A 257 -8.67 -9.77 12.89
N LEU A 258 -7.60 -10.48 13.27
CA LEU A 258 -6.81 -10.23 14.47
C LEU A 258 -5.38 -9.91 14.04
N ARG A 259 -4.90 -8.75 14.44
CA ARG A 259 -3.57 -8.25 14.13
C ARG A 259 -2.79 -7.94 15.40
N GLY A 260 -1.47 -8.13 15.36
CA GLY A 260 -0.54 -7.63 16.36
C GLY A 260 0.75 -7.13 15.72
N ALA A 261 1.32 -6.04 16.28
CA ALA A 261 2.62 -5.52 15.86
C ALA A 261 3.31 -4.80 17.01
N GLY A 262 4.63 -4.96 17.13
CA GLY A 262 5.45 -4.32 18.16
C GLY A 262 6.80 -5.00 18.32
N ASP A 263 7.50 -4.64 19.39
CA ASP A 263 8.79 -5.24 19.76
C ASP A 263 8.68 -6.35 20.83
N ALA A 264 7.48 -6.57 21.37
CA ALA A 264 7.21 -7.52 22.45
C ALA A 264 8.10 -7.31 23.68
N GLY A 265 8.65 -6.10 23.90
CA GLY A 265 9.57 -5.76 24.97
C GLY A 265 11.02 -6.23 24.71
N VAL A 266 11.36 -6.64 23.49
CA VAL A 266 12.71 -7.06 23.10
C VAL A 266 13.37 -5.94 22.30
N GLU A 267 14.43 -5.36 22.84
CA GLU A 267 15.16 -4.26 22.18
C GLU A 267 15.66 -4.67 20.81
N ASN A 268 15.51 -3.78 19.83
CA ASN A 268 15.88 -3.95 18.42
C ASN A 268 15.15 -5.09 17.68
N ALA A 269 14.24 -5.81 18.32
CA ALA A 269 13.37 -6.77 17.63
C ALA A 269 12.09 -6.08 17.11
N HIS A 270 11.49 -6.67 16.08
CA HIS A 270 10.15 -6.32 15.65
C HIS A 270 9.38 -7.56 15.23
N PHE A 271 8.11 -7.60 15.60
CA PHE A 271 7.20 -8.70 15.31
C PHE A 271 5.91 -8.14 14.74
N ALA A 272 5.30 -8.88 13.82
CA ALA A 272 3.95 -8.59 13.38
C ALA A 272 3.25 -9.86 12.90
N PHE A 273 1.95 -9.88 13.04
CA PHE A 273 1.10 -10.90 12.47
C PHE A 273 -0.27 -10.33 12.15
N GLU A 274 -0.95 -10.93 11.22
CA GLU A 274 -2.38 -10.75 11.01
C GLU A 274 -2.98 -12.06 10.54
N TYR A 275 -4.12 -12.45 11.10
CA TYR A 275 -4.93 -13.56 10.67
C TYR A 275 -6.31 -13.05 10.30
N ALA A 276 -6.71 -13.26 9.05
CA ALA A 276 -7.97 -12.81 8.52
C ALA A 276 -8.82 -13.98 7.99
N TRP A 277 -10.12 -13.88 8.21
CA TRP A 277 -11.10 -14.83 7.77
C TRP A 277 -12.23 -14.10 7.04
N GLN A 278 -12.51 -14.53 5.81
CA GLN A 278 -13.61 -14.09 4.97
C GLN A 278 -14.72 -15.14 4.97
N ASN A 279 -15.93 -14.72 5.27
CA ASN A 279 -17.13 -15.54 5.14
C ASN A 279 -17.91 -15.08 3.90
N LYS A 280 -17.79 -15.85 2.80
CA LYS A 280 -18.38 -15.57 1.49
C LYS A 280 -19.50 -16.56 1.18
N HIS A 281 -20.36 -16.25 0.21
CA HIS A 281 -21.39 -17.17 -0.26
C HIS A 281 -20.81 -18.49 -0.79
N ALA A 282 -19.65 -18.46 -1.43
CA ALA A 282 -18.95 -19.65 -1.94
C ALA A 282 -18.28 -20.50 -0.85
N GLY A 283 -18.19 -20.01 0.38
CA GLY A 283 -17.53 -20.64 1.50
C GLY A 283 -16.47 -19.77 2.17
N PRO A 284 -15.96 -20.21 3.32
CA PRO A 284 -14.99 -19.45 4.09
C PRO A 284 -13.59 -19.53 3.48
N GLU A 285 -12.89 -18.38 3.48
CA GLU A 285 -11.52 -18.25 3.03
C GLU A 285 -10.64 -17.63 4.13
N LYS A 286 -9.34 -17.85 4.05
CA LYS A 286 -8.40 -17.41 5.08
C LYS A 286 -7.11 -16.90 4.47
N ALA A 287 -6.56 -15.85 5.07
CA ALA A 287 -5.18 -15.45 4.82
C ALA A 287 -4.53 -15.01 6.12
N TRP A 288 -3.21 -15.15 6.19
CA TRP A 288 -2.45 -14.71 7.35
C TRP A 288 -0.99 -14.51 7.01
N TYR A 289 -0.32 -13.70 7.80
CA TYR A 289 1.13 -13.62 7.83
C TYR A 289 1.64 -13.61 9.27
N ALA A 290 2.91 -14.02 9.43
CA ALA A 290 3.68 -13.81 10.64
C ALA A 290 5.08 -13.32 10.24
N GLU A 291 5.56 -12.31 10.93
CA GLU A 291 6.83 -11.63 10.66
C GLU A 291 7.62 -11.48 11.94
N ALA A 292 8.93 -11.68 11.84
CA ALA A 292 9.88 -11.37 12.88
C ALA A 292 11.15 -10.78 12.26
N GLY A 293 11.73 -9.78 12.90
CA GLY A 293 12.96 -9.19 12.47
C GLY A 293 13.78 -8.63 13.62
N TYR A 294 15.04 -8.33 13.30
CA TYR A 294 16.00 -7.82 14.26
C TYR A 294 16.98 -6.85 13.61
N THR A 295 17.13 -5.69 14.23
CA THR A 295 18.12 -4.68 13.83
C THR A 295 19.41 -4.87 14.63
N PHE A 296 20.52 -5.18 13.98
CA PHE A 296 21.83 -5.31 14.60
C PHE A 296 22.47 -3.94 14.83
N ALA A 297 22.02 -3.25 15.87
CA ALA A 297 22.31 -1.84 16.12
C ALA A 297 23.82 -1.53 16.28
N GLU A 298 24.60 -2.50 16.81
CA GLU A 298 26.05 -2.37 17.05
C GLU A 298 26.91 -2.77 15.83
N VAL A 299 26.29 -3.33 14.78
CA VAL A 299 27.00 -3.71 13.55
C VAL A 299 27.08 -2.50 12.60
N PRO A 300 28.23 -2.28 11.91
CA PRO A 300 28.31 -1.23 10.89
C PRO A 300 27.16 -1.31 9.90
N TRP A 301 26.61 -0.13 9.51
CA TRP A 301 25.45 0.03 8.64
C TRP A 301 24.11 -0.40 9.26
N ARG A 302 24.11 -0.85 10.54
CA ARG A 302 22.93 -1.24 11.31
C ARG A 302 21.99 -2.16 10.50
N PRO A 303 22.48 -3.34 10.04
CA PRO A 303 21.66 -4.21 9.22
C PRO A 303 20.41 -4.67 9.98
N ASP A 304 19.30 -4.71 9.28
CA ASP A 304 18.01 -5.23 9.75
C ASP A 304 17.66 -6.46 8.92
N LEU A 305 17.46 -7.57 9.60
CA LEU A 305 17.07 -8.83 8.98
C LEU A 305 15.62 -9.14 9.36
N THR A 306 14.78 -9.30 8.36
CA THR A 306 13.35 -9.63 8.53
C THR A 306 13.02 -10.93 7.82
N TYR A 307 12.25 -11.79 8.48
CA TYR A 307 11.60 -12.95 7.88
C TYR A 307 10.09 -12.84 8.02
N ARG A 308 9.36 -13.11 6.93
CA ARG A 308 7.91 -13.20 6.91
C ARG A 308 7.45 -14.46 6.17
N TYR A 309 6.46 -15.12 6.75
CA TYR A 309 5.69 -16.15 6.07
C TYR A 309 4.27 -15.65 5.88
N SER A 310 3.73 -15.80 4.67
CA SER A 310 2.33 -15.46 4.35
C SER A 310 1.65 -16.64 3.68
N ARG A 311 0.36 -16.81 3.94
CA ARG A 311 -0.46 -17.85 3.33
C ARG A 311 -1.82 -17.31 2.96
N TYR A 312 -2.26 -17.63 1.75
CA TYR A 312 -3.55 -17.21 1.20
C TYR A 312 -4.28 -18.43 0.65
N SER A 313 -5.49 -18.69 1.12
CA SER A 313 -6.31 -19.79 0.59
C SER A 313 -6.73 -19.54 -0.87
N GLU A 314 -7.20 -20.57 -1.57
CA GLU A 314 -7.42 -20.56 -3.02
C GLU A 314 -8.42 -19.49 -3.46
N GLY A 315 -9.50 -19.33 -2.73
CA GLY A 315 -10.53 -18.33 -3.03
C GLY A 315 -10.42 -17.04 -2.21
N TRP A 316 -9.27 -16.77 -1.57
CA TRP A 316 -9.07 -15.52 -0.85
C TRP A 316 -9.25 -14.30 -1.75
N ASP A 317 -10.07 -13.35 -1.33
CA ASP A 317 -10.20 -12.04 -1.98
C ASP A 317 -9.23 -11.06 -1.34
N SER A 318 -8.23 -10.62 -2.06
CA SER A 318 -7.24 -9.67 -1.58
C SER A 318 -7.81 -8.29 -1.28
N MET A 319 -9.04 -8.01 -1.69
CA MET A 319 -9.73 -6.75 -1.46
C MET A 319 -8.92 -5.53 -1.98
N PHE A 320 -8.59 -4.62 -1.08
CA PHE A 320 -7.80 -3.41 -1.31
C PHE A 320 -6.41 -3.51 -0.65
N ASN A 321 -5.86 -4.70 -0.64
CA ASN A 321 -4.59 -5.00 -0.01
C ASN A 321 -3.42 -4.20 -0.61
N GLY A 322 -2.49 -3.77 0.23
CA GLY A 322 -1.23 -3.14 -0.16
C GLY A 322 -0.03 -3.68 0.62
N MET A 323 -0.25 -4.43 1.70
CA MET A 323 0.78 -5.07 2.53
C MET A 323 1.96 -4.14 2.87
N ASN A 324 1.70 -3.06 3.62
CA ASN A 324 2.67 -2.01 3.96
C ASN A 324 3.87 -2.46 4.82
N ARG A 325 3.92 -3.72 5.19
CA ARG A 325 5.05 -4.31 5.90
C ARG A 325 5.98 -4.95 4.91
N GLY A 326 7.02 -4.32 4.60
CA GLY A 326 8.01 -4.85 3.68
C GLY A 326 8.78 -3.72 3.03
N TYR A 327 9.66 -4.05 2.19
CA TYR A 327 10.54 -3.13 1.52
C TYR A 327 10.05 -2.97 0.09
N GLY A 328 9.54 -1.80 -0.24
CA GLY A 328 9.34 -1.36 -1.60
C GLY A 328 8.27 -2.07 -2.44
N THR A 329 7.42 -2.92 -1.88
CA THR A 329 6.42 -3.65 -2.68
C THR A 329 5.02 -3.60 -2.09
N TRP A 330 4.01 -3.42 -2.93
CA TRP A 330 2.61 -3.46 -2.56
C TRP A 330 2.10 -4.86 -2.33
N PHE A 331 2.72 -5.80 -3.08
CA PHE A 331 2.32 -7.19 -3.10
C PHE A 331 3.46 -8.05 -2.55
N GLN A 332 3.44 -9.30 -2.90
CA GLN A 332 4.48 -10.24 -2.57
C GLN A 332 5.49 -10.30 -3.72
N GLY A 333 6.48 -9.40 -3.74
CA GLY A 333 7.50 -9.27 -4.77
C GLY A 333 7.24 -8.16 -5.79
N GLU A 334 8.30 -7.54 -6.29
CA GLU A 334 8.24 -6.42 -7.24
C GLU A 334 7.86 -6.87 -8.65
N VAL A 335 8.38 -8.01 -9.09
CA VAL A 335 8.06 -8.55 -10.41
C VAL A 335 6.80 -9.40 -10.35
N THR A 336 6.77 -10.37 -9.46
CA THR A 336 5.66 -11.32 -9.35
C THR A 336 4.38 -10.66 -8.89
N GLY A 337 4.43 -9.82 -7.89
CA GLY A 337 3.26 -9.19 -7.32
C GLY A 337 2.59 -8.19 -8.25
N ASN A 338 3.36 -7.50 -9.08
CA ASN A 338 2.85 -6.45 -9.96
C ASN A 338 2.47 -6.95 -11.35
N TYR A 339 3.20 -7.93 -11.91
CA TYR A 339 3.10 -8.24 -13.33
C TYR A 339 2.73 -9.67 -13.65
N SER A 340 2.96 -10.62 -12.76
CA SER A 340 2.84 -12.03 -13.08
C SER A 340 1.69 -12.77 -12.44
N GLY A 341 0.86 -12.10 -11.63
CA GLY A 341 -0.33 -12.72 -11.11
C GLY A 341 -0.62 -12.47 -9.64
N PRO A 342 -1.73 -13.02 -9.13
CA PRO A 342 -2.22 -12.76 -7.79
C PRO A 342 -1.45 -13.60 -6.75
N PHE A 343 -0.25 -13.20 -6.35
CA PHE A 343 0.54 -13.89 -5.34
C PHE A 343 0.01 -13.74 -3.90
N ASN A 344 -1.17 -13.21 -3.73
CA ASN A 344 -1.96 -13.16 -2.51
C ASN A 344 -3.26 -13.96 -2.61
N SER A 345 -3.24 -15.05 -3.38
CA SER A 345 -4.32 -16.02 -3.51
C SER A 345 -3.71 -17.38 -3.85
N ASN A 346 -4.23 -18.47 -3.25
CA ASN A 346 -3.79 -19.85 -3.50
C ASN A 346 -2.28 -20.09 -3.35
N ASN A 347 -1.65 -19.43 -2.39
CA ASN A 347 -0.20 -19.33 -2.36
C ASN A 347 0.35 -19.25 -0.93
N ASP A 348 1.51 -19.89 -0.74
CA ASP A 348 2.43 -19.65 0.38
C ASP A 348 3.59 -18.81 -0.09
N VAL A 349 4.00 -17.82 0.70
CA VAL A 349 5.14 -16.97 0.40
C VAL A 349 6.09 -16.92 1.58
N HIS A 350 7.35 -17.31 1.35
CA HIS A 350 8.45 -17.04 2.27
C HIS A 350 9.20 -15.81 1.80
N PHE A 351 9.39 -14.86 2.67
CA PHE A 351 10.11 -13.62 2.42
C PHE A 351 11.26 -13.48 3.42
N VAL A 352 12.44 -13.11 2.92
CA VAL A 352 13.58 -12.67 3.72
C VAL A 352 14.03 -11.31 3.19
N GLY A 353 14.03 -10.31 4.06
CA GLY A 353 14.53 -8.97 3.77
C GLY A 353 15.80 -8.66 4.57
N LEU A 354 16.80 -8.10 3.91
CA LEU A 354 17.96 -7.52 4.54
C LEU A 354 18.06 -6.06 4.12
N LYS A 355 18.03 -5.15 5.10
CA LYS A 355 18.18 -3.71 4.90
C LYS A 355 19.42 -3.23 5.65
N ALA A 356 20.19 -2.32 5.07
CA ALA A 356 21.34 -1.68 5.70
C ALA A 356 21.37 -0.19 5.39
N THR A 357 21.86 0.63 6.34
CA THR A 357 21.93 2.09 6.22
C THR A 357 23.39 2.53 6.37
N PRO A 358 24.18 2.49 5.26
CA PRO A 358 25.60 2.87 5.29
C PRO A 358 25.85 4.31 5.74
N VAL A 359 24.96 5.20 5.34
CA VAL A 359 24.87 6.60 5.76
C VAL A 359 23.39 6.96 5.95
N GLU A 360 23.11 7.97 6.75
CA GLU A 360 21.73 8.37 7.10
C GLU A 360 20.82 8.60 5.87
N ALA A 361 21.40 9.12 4.79
CA ALA A 361 20.69 9.42 3.56
C ALA A 361 20.52 8.23 2.59
N LEU A 362 21.12 7.06 2.88
CA LEU A 362 21.14 5.93 1.95
C LEU A 362 20.75 4.63 2.65
N THR A 363 19.69 4.01 2.16
CA THR A 363 19.29 2.66 2.51
C THR A 363 19.58 1.72 1.34
N LEU A 364 20.17 0.57 1.62
CA LEU A 364 20.37 -0.54 0.67
C LEU A 364 19.52 -1.72 1.12
N GLY A 365 18.92 -2.43 0.18
CA GLY A 365 18.07 -3.57 0.49
C GLY A 365 18.21 -4.74 -0.48
N VAL A 366 18.00 -5.93 0.08
CA VAL A 366 17.91 -7.22 -0.63
C VAL A 366 16.64 -7.91 -0.18
N LEU A 367 15.78 -8.30 -1.12
CA LEU A 367 14.55 -9.02 -0.86
C LEU A 367 14.62 -10.39 -1.54
N LEU A 368 14.26 -11.44 -0.83
CA LEU A 368 14.20 -12.80 -1.34
C LEU A 368 12.80 -13.34 -1.12
N PHE A 369 12.18 -13.81 -2.19
CA PHE A 369 10.87 -14.44 -2.14
C PHE A 369 10.93 -15.87 -2.68
N ASN A 370 10.17 -16.76 -2.06
CA ASN A 370 9.90 -18.08 -2.57
C ASN A 370 8.40 -18.35 -2.50
N TYR A 371 7.81 -18.65 -3.65
CA TYR A 371 6.37 -18.85 -3.83
C TYR A 371 6.06 -20.31 -4.03
N LYS A 372 4.96 -20.76 -3.41
CA LYS A 372 4.45 -22.12 -3.57
C LYS A 372 2.94 -22.11 -3.67
N THR A 373 2.41 -22.67 -4.75
CA THR A 373 0.98 -22.87 -4.95
C THR A 373 0.44 -23.92 -3.97
N LEU A 374 -0.70 -23.65 -3.33
CA LEU A 374 -1.32 -24.57 -2.37
C LEU A 374 -2.07 -25.70 -3.08
N HIS A 375 -2.85 -25.37 -4.10
CA HIS A 375 -3.68 -26.31 -4.84
C HIS A 375 -3.39 -26.21 -6.33
N GLU A 376 -2.72 -27.20 -6.88
CA GLU A 376 -2.38 -27.25 -8.33
C GLU A 376 -3.58 -27.43 -9.25
N ARG A 377 -4.81 -27.45 -8.71
CA ARG A 377 -6.04 -27.52 -9.49
C ARG A 377 -6.41 -26.18 -10.15
N SER A 378 -5.81 -25.08 -9.71
CA SER A 378 -5.97 -23.80 -10.39
C SER A 378 -5.27 -23.83 -11.75
N THR A 379 -5.78 -23.06 -12.68
CA THR A 379 -5.22 -22.96 -14.04
C THR A 379 -3.85 -22.27 -14.05
N LEU A 380 -3.37 -21.79 -12.92
CA LEU A 380 -2.13 -21.05 -12.79
C LEU A 380 -1.27 -21.60 -11.67
N ASN A 381 -0.07 -22.10 -11.98
CA ASN A 381 0.96 -22.44 -11.01
C ASN A 381 1.82 -21.21 -10.72
N LEU A 382 1.89 -20.84 -9.44
CA LEU A 382 2.61 -19.65 -8.95
C LEU A 382 3.99 -19.97 -8.37
N ASP A 383 4.43 -21.24 -8.44
CA ASP A 383 5.74 -21.64 -7.92
C ASP A 383 6.86 -20.88 -8.59
N GLY A 384 7.72 -20.25 -7.80
CA GLY A 384 8.81 -19.44 -8.32
C GLY A 384 9.70 -18.85 -7.22
N ARG A 385 10.69 -18.10 -7.64
CA ARG A 385 11.60 -17.35 -6.76
C ARG A 385 11.82 -15.96 -7.32
N GLU A 386 12.03 -14.99 -6.42
CA GLU A 386 12.39 -13.64 -6.79
C GLU A 386 13.49 -13.12 -5.87
N LEU A 387 14.41 -12.38 -6.47
CA LEU A 387 15.44 -11.61 -5.79
C LEU A 387 15.33 -10.17 -6.27
N ASP A 388 15.12 -9.25 -5.32
CA ASP A 388 15.16 -7.81 -5.59
C ASP A 388 16.33 -7.17 -4.87
N LEU A 389 17.01 -6.28 -5.57
CA LEU A 389 18.07 -5.42 -5.04
C LEU A 389 17.61 -3.98 -5.22
N TYR A 390 17.61 -3.19 -4.15
CA TYR A 390 17.20 -1.80 -4.23
C TYR A 390 18.09 -0.87 -3.42
N ALA A 391 18.01 0.41 -3.76
CA ALA A 391 18.52 1.48 -2.93
C ALA A 391 17.45 2.58 -2.80
N GLU A 392 17.49 3.29 -1.67
CA GLU A 392 16.73 4.51 -1.43
C GLU A 392 17.71 5.58 -1.01
N TRP A 393 17.88 6.59 -1.84
CA TRP A 393 18.80 7.67 -1.61
C TRP A 393 18.07 9.00 -1.47
N ALA A 394 17.94 9.50 -0.25
CA ALA A 394 17.50 10.86 0.04
C ALA A 394 18.64 11.85 -0.27
N VAL A 395 18.73 12.27 -1.54
CA VAL A 395 19.76 13.23 -2.01
C VAL A 395 19.63 14.56 -1.28
N SER A 396 18.41 14.96 -0.99
CA SER A 396 18.02 16.10 -0.16
C SER A 396 16.64 15.85 0.45
N GLU A 397 16.15 16.77 1.28
CA GLU A 397 14.76 16.73 1.80
C GLU A 397 13.69 16.78 0.69
N HIS A 398 14.05 17.27 -0.50
CA HIS A 398 13.15 17.41 -1.65
C HIS A 398 13.51 16.51 -2.84
N LEU A 399 14.45 15.57 -2.69
CA LEU A 399 14.81 14.67 -3.80
C LEU A 399 15.18 13.29 -3.28
N ILE A 400 14.40 12.29 -3.68
CA ILE A 400 14.64 10.87 -3.38
C ILE A 400 14.81 10.13 -4.71
N ILE A 401 15.85 9.30 -4.80
CA ILE A 401 16.15 8.46 -5.97
C ILE A 401 16.18 7.01 -5.52
N SER A 402 15.40 6.15 -6.19
CA SER A 402 15.28 4.74 -5.81
C SER A 402 15.40 3.83 -7.03
N PRO A 403 16.60 3.29 -7.31
CA PRO A 403 16.77 2.20 -8.28
C PRO A 403 16.39 0.85 -7.67
N LEU A 404 15.85 -0.05 -8.50
CA LEU A 404 15.60 -1.44 -8.17
C LEU A 404 15.93 -2.35 -9.35
N LEU A 405 16.47 -3.54 -9.05
CA LEU A 405 16.67 -4.65 -9.98
C LEU A 405 15.98 -5.88 -9.41
N GLY A 406 14.99 -6.43 -10.16
CA GLY A 406 14.27 -7.63 -9.82
C GLY A 406 14.63 -8.80 -10.74
N LEU A 407 14.85 -9.97 -10.16
CA LEU A 407 15.17 -11.22 -10.86
C LEU A 407 14.13 -12.27 -10.47
N TYR A 408 13.16 -12.51 -11.36
CA TYR A 408 12.12 -13.50 -11.13
C TYR A 408 12.33 -14.75 -11.98
N GLN A 409 12.22 -15.92 -11.36
CA GLN A 409 12.27 -17.22 -12.02
C GLN A 409 11.08 -18.10 -11.63
N PRO A 410 10.07 -18.27 -12.51
CA PRO A 410 9.01 -19.24 -12.29
C PRO A 410 9.54 -20.67 -12.46
N ARG A 411 8.89 -21.64 -11.80
CA ARG A 411 9.22 -23.07 -12.01
C ARG A 411 8.62 -23.62 -13.29
N LYS A 412 7.45 -23.10 -13.70
CA LYS A 412 6.74 -23.50 -14.92
C LYS A 412 6.56 -22.31 -15.85
N SER A 413 6.62 -22.55 -17.16
CA SER A 413 6.21 -21.58 -18.17
C SER A 413 4.68 -21.49 -18.26
N SER A 414 4.15 -20.50 -18.97
CA SER A 414 2.70 -20.42 -19.24
C SER A 414 2.19 -21.64 -20.01
N ASP A 415 3.00 -22.21 -20.89
CA ASP A 415 2.65 -23.42 -21.68
C ASP A 415 2.50 -24.67 -20.78
N ASP A 416 3.16 -24.66 -19.62
CA ASP A 416 3.11 -25.73 -18.60
C ASP A 416 2.19 -25.35 -17.40
N GLY A 417 1.35 -24.31 -17.57
CA GLY A 417 0.44 -23.83 -16.54
C GLY A 417 1.07 -22.85 -15.54
N GLY A 418 2.24 -22.29 -15.82
CA GLY A 418 2.84 -21.20 -15.07
C GLY A 418 2.33 -19.83 -15.52
N ASN A 419 2.96 -18.76 -15.04
CA ASN A 419 2.51 -17.38 -15.23
C ASN A 419 3.38 -16.55 -16.21
N GLN A 420 4.51 -17.09 -16.67
CA GLN A 420 5.45 -16.35 -17.52
C GLN A 420 5.43 -16.85 -18.96
N VAL A 421 5.15 -15.97 -19.90
CA VAL A 421 5.18 -16.25 -21.34
C VAL A 421 6.63 -16.42 -21.85
N GLY A 422 6.83 -17.28 -22.87
CA GLY A 422 8.14 -17.46 -23.50
C GLY A 422 9.15 -18.25 -22.67
N GLY A 423 8.67 -19.18 -21.84
CA GLY A 423 9.50 -20.12 -21.07
C GLY A 423 9.75 -19.69 -19.63
N ASN A 424 10.32 -20.59 -18.84
CA ASN A 424 10.57 -20.42 -17.40
C ASN A 424 11.96 -19.83 -17.06
N GLY A 425 12.68 -19.27 -18.02
CA GLY A 425 13.95 -18.60 -17.77
C GLY A 425 13.76 -17.32 -16.95
N THR A 426 14.82 -16.89 -16.27
CA THR A 426 14.79 -15.69 -15.41
C THR A 426 14.31 -14.46 -16.18
N ASN A 427 13.28 -13.79 -15.66
CA ASN A 427 12.94 -12.43 -16.05
C ASN A 427 13.84 -11.45 -15.31
N VAL A 428 14.29 -10.42 -15.99
CA VAL A 428 15.04 -9.30 -15.42
C VAL A 428 14.17 -8.06 -15.52
N TYR A 429 13.87 -7.51 -14.39
CA TYR A 429 13.11 -6.28 -14.23
C TYR A 429 14.02 -5.19 -13.66
N SER A 430 13.90 -3.98 -14.16
CA SER A 430 14.59 -2.83 -13.59
C SER A 430 13.70 -1.62 -13.54
N GLN A 431 13.84 -0.84 -12.48
CA GLN A 431 13.18 0.45 -12.33
C GLN A 431 14.12 1.49 -11.76
N LEU A 432 13.82 2.74 -12.07
CA LEU A 432 14.38 3.91 -11.40
C LEU A 432 13.23 4.86 -11.09
N THR A 433 12.96 5.11 -9.82
CA THR A 433 11.99 6.12 -9.41
C THR A 433 12.68 7.34 -8.84
N ILE A 434 12.11 8.50 -9.14
CA ILE A 434 12.54 9.82 -8.65
C ILE A 434 11.32 10.47 -8.04
N ALA A 435 11.41 10.86 -6.77
CA ALA A 435 10.35 11.56 -6.06
C ALA A 435 10.84 12.92 -5.58
N VAL A 436 9.96 13.92 -5.72
CA VAL A 436 10.19 15.32 -5.33
C VAL A 436 9.05 15.74 -4.42
N PRO A 437 9.17 15.51 -3.09
CA PRO A 437 8.21 15.99 -2.09
C PRO A 437 8.44 17.45 -1.73
N PHE A 438 7.36 18.20 -1.47
CA PHE A 438 7.32 19.55 -0.92
C PHE A 438 6.17 19.74 0.04
#